data_03321b02e1a4a062466533841c96cbfe
#
_entry.id   03321b02e1a4a062466533841c96cbfe
#
_cell.length_a   1.000
_cell.length_b   1.000
_cell.length_c   1.000
_cell.angle_alpha   90.00
_cell.angle_beta   90.00
_cell.angle_gamma   90.00
#
_symmetry.space_group_name_H-M   'P 1'
#
loop_
_entity.id
_entity.type
_entity.pdbx_description
1 polymer ?
#
loop_
_entity_poly.entity_id
_entity_poly.type
_entity_poly.pdbx_seq_one_letter_code
_entity_poly.pdbx_strand_id
1 'polypeptide(L)'
;AEIDDFMRRFRYKATKAKQAQSRLKELERMQSLAPAHADSPFDFSFPAPPKSSDPLLRLDEAMLGYGGATVLSGVDIQLRPGSRYGLLGRNGAGKSTLLKSLIGELPLLGGTRIVGEHVSIGYFDQQQLEALDMQASPVLHLQRLSPDAREQDILNFLGGFNFRGDAATAAVAPFS
;
A
#
# COMPACT_ATOMS: atom_id res chain seq x y z
N ALA A 1 59.28 -39.26 -24.84
CA ALA A 1 57.91 -39.33 -25.37
C ALA A 1 56.82 -39.40 -24.25
N GLU A 2 57.04 -40.13 -23.13
CA GLU A 2 56.03 -40.27 -22.08
C GLU A 2 55.86 -39.03 -21.15
N ILE A 3 56.95 -38.30 -20.92
CA ILE A 3 56.94 -37.09 -20.09
C ILE A 3 56.22 -35.93 -20.78
N ASP A 4 56.38 -35.82 -22.10
CA ASP A 4 55.65 -34.77 -22.84
C ASP A 4 54.16 -34.98 -22.93
N ASP A 5 53.69 -36.22 -22.96
CA ASP A 5 52.27 -36.56 -23.00
C ASP A 5 51.61 -36.35 -21.62
N PHE A 6 52.39 -36.60 -20.56
CA PHE A 6 51.96 -36.31 -19.18
C PHE A 6 51.83 -34.80 -18.92
N MET A 7 52.81 -34.00 -19.38
CA MET A 7 52.78 -32.55 -19.27
C MET A 7 51.68 -31.91 -20.11
N ARG A 8 51.34 -32.48 -21.26
CA ARG A 8 50.25 -32.04 -22.12
C ARG A 8 48.87 -32.26 -21.45
N ARG A 9 48.65 -33.41 -20.77
CA ARG A 9 47.43 -33.71 -20.02
C ARG A 9 47.25 -32.82 -18.80
N PHE A 10 48.36 -32.44 -18.14
CA PHE A 10 48.30 -31.52 -16.99
C PHE A 10 48.06 -30.06 -17.41
N ARG A 11 48.60 -29.60 -18.53
CA ARG A 11 48.31 -28.27 -19.08
C ARG A 11 46.84 -28.14 -19.45
N TYR A 12 46.22 -29.16 -19.97
CA TYR A 12 44.79 -29.15 -20.32
C TYR A 12 43.89 -29.06 -19.07
N LYS A 13 44.29 -29.69 -17.98
CA LYS A 13 43.59 -29.58 -16.70
C LYS A 13 43.74 -28.21 -16.02
N ALA A 14 44.93 -27.62 -16.10
CA ALA A 14 45.22 -26.30 -15.56
C ALA A 14 44.46 -25.19 -16.32
N THR A 15 44.31 -25.31 -17.62
CA THR A 15 43.55 -24.35 -18.44
C THR A 15 42.05 -24.43 -18.16
N LYS A 16 41.51 -25.63 -17.93
CA LYS A 16 40.12 -25.82 -17.53
C LYS A 16 39.85 -25.29 -16.12
N ALA A 17 40.79 -25.50 -15.19
CA ALA A 17 40.69 -24.95 -13.84
C ALA A 17 40.70 -23.43 -13.84
N LYS A 18 41.54 -22.79 -14.66
CA LYS A 18 41.59 -21.35 -14.83
C LYS A 18 40.36 -20.78 -15.52
N GLN A 19 39.79 -21.50 -16.49
CA GLN A 19 38.51 -21.15 -17.11
C GLN A 19 37.33 -21.32 -16.13
N ALA A 20 37.33 -22.36 -15.31
CA ALA A 20 36.31 -22.57 -14.28
C ALA A 20 36.37 -21.47 -13.20
N GLN A 21 37.56 -21.09 -12.75
CA GLN A 21 37.76 -19.99 -11.82
C GLN A 21 37.36 -18.62 -12.42
N SER A 22 37.64 -18.39 -13.72
CA SER A 22 37.22 -17.17 -14.40
C SER A 22 35.69 -17.08 -14.49
N ARG A 23 35.03 -18.19 -14.83
CA ARG A 23 33.56 -18.25 -14.87
C ARG A 23 32.91 -18.15 -13.47
N LEU A 24 33.56 -18.71 -12.44
CA LEU A 24 33.12 -18.52 -11.05
C LEU A 24 33.22 -17.06 -10.61
N LYS A 25 34.34 -16.39 -10.93
CA LYS A 25 34.48 -14.94 -10.67
C LYS A 25 33.51 -14.09 -11.48
N GLU A 26 33.16 -14.51 -12.68
CA GLU A 26 32.17 -13.83 -13.51
C GLU A 26 30.74 -14.04 -12.96
N LEU A 27 30.42 -15.25 -12.48
CA LEU A 27 29.20 -15.54 -11.73
C LEU A 27 29.12 -14.79 -10.39
N GLU A 28 30.21 -14.71 -9.64
CA GLU A 28 30.30 -13.91 -8.42
C GLU A 28 30.13 -12.41 -8.70
N ARG A 29 30.70 -11.91 -9.81
CA ARG A 29 30.46 -10.54 -10.28
C ARG A 29 29.02 -10.31 -10.74
N MET A 30 28.39 -11.27 -11.37
CA MET A 30 26.98 -11.20 -11.76
C MET A 30 26.04 -11.31 -10.55
N GLN A 31 26.45 -12.04 -9.51
CA GLN A 31 25.73 -12.07 -8.21
C GLN A 31 26.00 -10.81 -7.37
N SER A 32 27.13 -10.12 -7.56
CA SER A 32 27.41 -8.82 -6.92
C SER A 32 26.87 -7.62 -7.70
N LEU A 33 26.27 -7.83 -8.87
CA LEU A 33 25.29 -6.92 -9.44
C LEU A 33 23.97 -7.16 -8.70
N ALA A 34 23.98 -6.96 -7.38
CA ALA A 34 22.78 -6.56 -6.68
C ALA A 34 22.14 -5.44 -7.50
N PRO A 35 20.83 -5.50 -7.77
CA PRO A 35 20.18 -4.49 -8.57
C PRO A 35 20.58 -3.13 -8.01
N ALA A 36 21.14 -2.27 -8.86
CA ALA A 36 21.52 -0.91 -8.50
C ALA A 36 20.32 0.00 -8.23
N HIS A 37 19.18 -0.59 -7.94
CA HIS A 37 17.98 -0.07 -7.33
C HIS A 37 17.66 -0.91 -6.09
N ALA A 38 18.56 -0.91 -5.11
CA ALA A 38 18.08 -0.89 -3.77
C ALA A 38 17.46 0.50 -3.61
N ASP A 39 16.20 0.65 -4.02
CA ASP A 39 15.36 1.70 -3.47
C ASP A 39 15.58 1.60 -1.97
N SER A 40 16.12 2.67 -1.37
CA SER A 40 16.23 2.72 0.08
C SER A 40 14.83 2.40 0.57
N PRO A 41 14.59 1.27 1.28
CA PRO A 41 13.25 0.92 1.66
C PRO A 41 12.70 2.11 2.43
N PHE A 42 11.68 2.77 1.86
CA PHE A 42 11.01 3.80 2.62
C PHE A 42 10.35 3.08 3.78
N ASP A 43 10.71 3.50 4.98
CA ASP A 43 10.18 2.92 6.21
C ASP A 43 9.22 3.94 6.82
N PHE A 44 7.96 3.57 6.90
CA PHE A 44 6.97 4.33 7.61
C PHE A 44 6.17 3.41 8.53
N SER A 45 5.80 3.91 9.67
CA SER A 45 4.92 3.23 10.61
C SER A 45 3.74 4.13 10.96
N PHE A 46 2.55 3.53 11.04
CA PHE A 46 1.41 4.23 11.60
C PHE A 46 1.51 4.21 13.13
N PRO A 47 1.32 5.34 13.81
CA PRO A 47 1.26 5.36 15.26
C PRO A 47 0.11 4.47 15.73
N ALA A 48 0.34 3.73 16.80
CA ALA A 48 -0.73 2.95 17.42
C ALA A 48 -1.84 3.88 17.90
N PRO A 49 -3.11 3.55 17.68
CA PRO A 49 -4.21 4.35 18.18
C PRO A 49 -4.16 4.38 19.72
N PRO A 50 -4.34 5.55 20.36
CA PRO A 50 -4.24 5.68 21.82
C PRO A 50 -5.33 4.88 22.55
N LYS A 51 -6.48 4.70 21.94
CA LYS A 51 -7.61 3.88 22.40
C LYS A 51 -8.35 3.35 21.19
N SER A 52 -8.93 2.17 21.34
CA SER A 52 -9.87 1.61 20.36
C SER A 52 -11.08 1.06 21.09
N SER A 53 -12.27 1.35 20.58
CA SER A 53 -13.51 0.73 21.06
C SER A 53 -13.60 -0.71 20.57
N ASP A 54 -14.26 -1.57 21.33
CA ASP A 54 -14.66 -2.90 20.87
C ASP A 54 -16.18 -3.05 21.08
N PRO A 55 -16.96 -3.09 20.03
CA PRO A 55 -16.59 -3.03 18.60
C PRO A 55 -16.18 -1.62 18.14
N LEU A 56 -15.44 -1.57 17.02
CA LEU A 56 -15.14 -0.31 16.31
C LEU A 56 -16.40 0.24 15.63
N LEU A 57 -17.15 -0.65 14.99
CA LEU A 57 -18.38 -0.31 14.28
C LEU A 57 -19.33 -1.51 14.30
N ARG A 58 -20.62 -1.24 14.42
CA ARG A 58 -21.67 -2.24 14.38
C ARG A 58 -22.86 -1.76 13.56
N LEU A 59 -23.41 -2.66 12.75
CA LEU A 59 -24.71 -2.54 12.13
C LEU A 59 -25.62 -3.59 12.74
N ASP A 60 -26.83 -3.22 13.11
CA ASP A 60 -27.86 -4.12 13.66
C ASP A 60 -29.11 -4.03 12.79
N GLU A 61 -29.54 -5.16 12.27
CA GLU A 61 -30.73 -5.33 11.41
C GLU A 61 -30.85 -4.24 10.33
N ALA A 62 -29.70 -3.84 9.78
CA ALA A 62 -29.63 -2.69 8.90
C ALA A 62 -30.29 -2.97 7.54
N MET A 63 -31.08 -1.99 7.08
CA MET A 63 -31.59 -1.92 5.72
C MET A 63 -30.84 -0.85 4.94
N LEU A 64 -30.24 -1.23 3.84
CA LEU A 64 -29.33 -0.41 3.04
C LEU A 64 -29.91 -0.23 1.63
N GLY A 65 -29.83 0.99 1.11
CA GLY A 65 -30.37 1.26 -0.23
C GLY A 65 -30.37 2.75 -0.57
N TYR A 66 -31.00 3.08 -1.68
CA TYR A 66 -31.04 4.44 -2.23
C TYR A 66 -32.49 4.86 -2.48
N GLY A 67 -32.83 6.10 -2.11
CA GLY A 67 -34.14 6.70 -2.43
C GLY A 67 -35.34 5.87 -1.98
N GLY A 68 -35.22 5.14 -0.87
CA GLY A 68 -36.27 4.24 -0.37
C GLY A 68 -36.25 2.83 -0.96
N ALA A 69 -35.46 2.56 -2.00
CA ALA A 69 -35.30 1.22 -2.56
C ALA A 69 -34.25 0.43 -1.78
N THR A 70 -34.65 -0.67 -1.15
CA THR A 70 -33.75 -1.53 -0.38
C THR A 70 -32.87 -2.39 -1.31
N VAL A 71 -31.58 -2.34 -1.13
CA VAL A 71 -30.58 -3.17 -1.82
C VAL A 71 -30.17 -4.36 -0.95
N LEU A 72 -29.97 -4.13 0.34
CA LEU A 72 -29.64 -5.15 1.34
C LEU A 72 -30.54 -4.96 2.57
N SER A 73 -30.99 -6.06 3.17
CA SER A 73 -31.82 -6.06 4.36
C SER A 73 -31.31 -7.07 5.40
N GLY A 74 -31.59 -6.82 6.66
CA GLY A 74 -31.19 -7.69 7.76
C GLY A 74 -29.65 -7.84 7.87
N VAL A 75 -28.93 -6.72 7.69
CA VAL A 75 -27.47 -6.73 7.71
C VAL A 75 -27.01 -6.55 9.16
N ASP A 76 -26.38 -7.61 9.69
CA ASP A 76 -25.74 -7.63 11.01
C ASP A 76 -24.23 -7.77 10.83
N ILE A 77 -23.47 -6.74 11.17
CA ILE A 77 -22.01 -6.70 11.04
C ILE A 77 -21.41 -6.08 12.30
N GLN A 78 -20.32 -6.67 12.77
CA GLN A 78 -19.53 -6.14 13.86
C GLN A 78 -18.05 -6.13 13.47
N LEU A 79 -17.48 -4.93 13.40
CA LEU A 79 -16.05 -4.75 13.13
C LEU A 79 -15.29 -4.57 14.43
N ARG A 80 -14.28 -5.39 14.67
CA ARG A 80 -13.46 -5.38 15.89
C ARG A 80 -12.03 -4.94 15.62
N PRO A 81 -11.31 -4.42 16.62
CA PRO A 81 -9.90 -4.10 16.52
C PRO A 81 -9.09 -5.30 15.96
N GLY A 82 -8.16 -5.00 15.05
CA GLY A 82 -7.28 -6.00 14.43
C GLY A 82 -7.93 -6.94 13.42
N SER A 83 -9.26 -6.91 13.26
CA SER A 83 -9.95 -7.75 12.27
C SER A 83 -9.70 -7.27 10.84
N ARG A 84 -9.68 -8.22 9.91
CA ARG A 84 -9.62 -7.98 8.47
C ARG A 84 -10.76 -8.74 7.80
N TYR A 85 -11.56 -8.04 7.01
CA TYR A 85 -12.72 -8.61 6.32
C TYR A 85 -12.55 -8.48 4.81
N GLY A 86 -12.77 -9.58 4.08
CA GLY A 86 -12.89 -9.58 2.64
C GLY A 86 -14.36 -9.52 2.23
N LEU A 87 -14.73 -8.53 1.41
CA LEU A 87 -16.08 -8.41 0.87
C LEU A 87 -16.14 -8.96 -0.55
N LEU A 88 -16.74 -10.14 -0.70
CA LEU A 88 -16.85 -10.85 -1.97
C LEU A 88 -18.30 -10.87 -2.46
N GLY A 89 -18.48 -10.81 -3.76
CA GLY A 89 -19.81 -10.87 -4.37
C GLY A 89 -19.79 -10.42 -5.84
N ARG A 90 -20.83 -10.80 -6.58
CA ARG A 90 -21.03 -10.40 -7.97
C ARG A 90 -21.18 -8.87 -8.12
N ASN A 91 -20.97 -8.36 -9.33
CA ASN A 91 -21.29 -6.95 -9.62
C ASN A 91 -22.79 -6.72 -9.39
N GLY A 92 -23.13 -5.60 -8.78
CA GLY A 92 -24.50 -5.27 -8.40
C GLY A 92 -25.02 -5.94 -7.11
N ALA A 93 -24.21 -6.76 -6.40
CA ALA A 93 -24.63 -7.44 -5.17
C ALA A 93 -24.75 -6.50 -3.93
N GLY A 94 -24.55 -5.21 -4.09
CA GLY A 94 -24.66 -4.25 -2.97
C GLY A 94 -23.37 -4.00 -2.20
N LYS A 95 -22.18 -4.44 -2.69
CA LYS A 95 -20.90 -4.22 -2.01
C LYS A 95 -20.60 -2.75 -1.72
N SER A 96 -20.74 -1.90 -2.74
CA SER A 96 -20.53 -0.45 -2.58
C SER A 96 -21.58 0.20 -1.69
N THR A 97 -22.83 -0.28 -1.74
CA THR A 97 -23.90 0.16 -0.84
C THR A 97 -23.55 -0.13 0.60
N LEU A 98 -23.08 -1.35 0.90
CA LEU A 98 -22.64 -1.75 2.23
C LEU A 98 -21.47 -0.88 2.71
N LEU A 99 -20.41 -0.71 1.89
CA LEU A 99 -19.28 0.12 2.26
C LEU A 99 -19.67 1.57 2.55
N LYS A 100 -20.47 2.19 1.68
CA LYS A 100 -20.95 3.56 1.87
C LYS A 100 -21.81 3.71 3.14
N SER A 101 -22.63 2.71 3.45
CA SER A 101 -23.40 2.71 4.69
C SER A 101 -22.51 2.50 5.93
N LEU A 102 -21.49 1.64 5.84
CA LEU A 102 -20.53 1.44 6.93
C LEU A 102 -19.77 2.72 7.26
N ILE A 103 -19.28 3.47 6.27
CA ILE A 103 -18.57 4.73 6.48
C ILE A 103 -19.49 5.91 6.82
N GLY A 104 -20.78 5.78 6.58
CA GLY A 104 -21.79 6.80 6.90
C GLY A 104 -22.08 7.78 5.77
N GLU A 105 -21.54 7.58 4.57
CA GLU A 105 -21.92 8.35 3.37
C GLU A 105 -23.34 8.08 2.92
N LEU A 106 -23.83 6.85 3.11
CA LEU A 106 -25.18 6.46 2.77
C LEU A 106 -25.96 6.19 4.06
N PRO A 107 -27.02 6.98 4.34
CA PRO A 107 -27.88 6.76 5.50
C PRO A 107 -28.60 5.40 5.38
N LEU A 108 -28.86 4.79 6.53
CA LEU A 108 -29.64 3.57 6.60
C LEU A 108 -31.13 3.86 6.27
N LEU A 109 -31.77 2.93 5.58
CA LEU A 109 -33.23 2.93 5.41
C LEU A 109 -33.94 2.37 6.66
N GLY A 110 -33.25 1.59 7.49
CA GLY A 110 -33.73 1.04 8.75
C GLY A 110 -32.60 0.35 9.50
N GLY A 111 -32.86 -0.04 10.74
CA GLY A 111 -31.85 -0.62 11.63
C GLY A 111 -30.97 0.45 12.29
N THR A 112 -29.84 0.03 12.83
CA THR A 112 -28.97 0.91 13.63
C THR A 112 -27.51 0.79 13.18
N ARG A 113 -26.80 1.93 13.15
CA ARG A 113 -25.36 2.02 12.96
C ARG A 113 -24.73 2.65 14.21
N ILE A 114 -23.82 1.91 14.83
CA ILE A 114 -23.10 2.35 16.01
C ILE A 114 -21.62 2.43 15.66
N VAL A 115 -21.01 3.57 15.91
CA VAL A 115 -19.56 3.80 15.76
C VAL A 115 -18.98 3.98 17.15
N GLY A 116 -17.91 3.27 17.43
CA GLY A 116 -17.24 3.34 18.72
C GLY A 116 -16.59 4.71 18.97
N GLU A 117 -16.37 5.04 20.22
CA GLU A 117 -15.64 6.24 20.60
C GLU A 117 -14.22 6.22 20.05
N HIS A 118 -13.71 7.37 19.63
CA HIS A 118 -12.36 7.56 19.07
C HIS A 118 -12.09 6.80 17.77
N VAL A 119 -13.12 6.31 17.08
CA VAL A 119 -12.98 5.67 15.77
C VAL A 119 -12.93 6.74 14.68
N SER A 120 -11.82 6.78 13.94
CA SER A 120 -11.69 7.56 12.71
C SER A 120 -11.70 6.59 11.53
N ILE A 121 -12.62 6.80 10.59
CA ILE A 121 -12.79 5.92 9.43
C ILE A 121 -12.07 6.55 8.24
N GLY A 122 -11.08 5.84 7.70
CA GLY A 122 -10.48 6.15 6.42
C GLY A 122 -11.15 5.32 5.33
N TYR A 123 -11.53 5.96 4.24
CA TYR A 123 -12.09 5.30 3.07
C TYR A 123 -11.21 5.55 1.85
N PHE A 124 -10.82 4.47 1.18
CA PHE A 124 -10.06 4.52 -0.04
C PHE A 124 -10.90 3.99 -1.19
N ASP A 125 -11.34 4.86 -2.08
CA ASP A 125 -12.17 4.51 -3.23
C ASP A 125 -11.31 4.21 -4.47
N GLN A 126 -11.87 3.44 -5.38
CA GLN A 126 -11.28 3.17 -6.68
C GLN A 126 -11.15 4.46 -7.54
N GLN A 127 -11.99 5.45 -7.30
CA GLN A 127 -12.00 6.76 -7.97
C GLN A 127 -11.26 7.85 -7.19
N GLN A 128 -10.38 7.47 -6.28
CA GLN A 128 -9.68 8.42 -5.41
C GLN A 128 -8.83 9.45 -6.16
N LEU A 129 -8.41 9.14 -7.38
CA LEU A 129 -7.70 10.09 -8.24
C LEU A 129 -8.57 11.31 -8.58
N GLU A 130 -9.89 11.17 -8.63
CA GLU A 130 -10.81 12.28 -8.89
C GLU A 130 -10.90 13.27 -7.72
N ALA A 131 -10.52 12.84 -6.52
CA ALA A 131 -10.46 13.67 -5.32
C ALA A 131 -9.17 14.51 -5.22
N LEU A 132 -8.16 14.20 -6.05
CA LEU A 132 -6.90 14.93 -6.06
C LEU A 132 -6.96 16.13 -7.01
N ASP A 133 -6.43 17.25 -6.56
CA ASP A 133 -6.14 18.39 -7.42
C ASP A 133 -4.87 18.08 -8.24
N MET A 134 -5.05 17.65 -9.46
CA MET A 134 -3.96 17.21 -10.35
C MET A 134 -2.89 18.26 -10.60
N GLN A 135 -3.20 19.55 -10.41
CA GLN A 135 -2.26 20.65 -10.56
C GLN A 135 -1.54 20.99 -9.24
N ALA A 136 -2.01 20.48 -8.13
CA ALA A 136 -1.38 20.69 -6.84
C ALA A 136 -0.27 19.66 -6.59
N SER A 137 0.70 20.04 -5.75
CA SER A 137 1.78 19.15 -5.31
C SER A 137 1.35 18.32 -4.09
N PRO A 138 2.05 17.20 -3.78
CA PRO A 138 1.86 16.46 -2.54
C PRO A 138 1.96 17.35 -1.30
N VAL A 139 2.92 18.28 -1.25
CA VAL A 139 3.05 19.25 -0.16
C VAL A 139 1.77 20.08 -0.01
N LEU A 140 1.24 20.61 -1.11
CA LEU A 140 0.04 21.46 -1.08
C LEU A 140 -1.20 20.68 -0.63
N HIS A 141 -1.34 19.40 -1.04
CA HIS A 141 -2.42 18.54 -0.56
C HIS A 141 -2.37 18.37 0.95
N LEU A 142 -1.20 18.07 1.52
CA LEU A 142 -1.03 17.91 2.96
C LEU A 142 -1.16 19.23 3.71
N GLN A 143 -0.69 20.34 3.14
CA GLN A 143 -0.87 21.65 3.74
C GLN A 143 -2.34 22.05 3.87
N ARG A 144 -3.18 21.69 2.87
CA ARG A 144 -4.63 21.90 2.94
C ARG A 144 -5.30 21.08 4.03
N LEU A 145 -4.79 19.88 4.32
CA LEU A 145 -5.28 19.00 5.39
C LEU A 145 -4.77 19.42 6.79
N SER A 146 -3.63 20.05 6.84
CA SER A 146 -2.96 20.47 8.08
C SER A 146 -2.44 21.90 7.93
N PRO A 147 -3.30 22.91 7.95
CA PRO A 147 -2.93 24.31 7.68
C PRO A 147 -1.87 24.88 8.64
N ASP A 148 -1.87 24.39 9.89
CA ASP A 148 -0.95 24.84 10.94
C ASP A 148 0.40 24.11 10.93
N ALA A 149 0.55 23.06 10.10
CA ALA A 149 1.80 22.33 10.01
C ALA A 149 2.89 23.15 9.29
N ARG A 150 4.10 23.11 9.82
CA ARG A 150 5.25 23.72 9.14
C ARG A 150 5.58 22.94 7.87
N GLU A 151 5.91 23.63 6.80
CA GLU A 151 6.25 23.01 5.52
C GLU A 151 7.35 21.95 5.67
N GLN A 152 8.36 22.20 6.51
CA GLN A 152 9.44 21.24 6.74
C GLN A 152 8.94 19.93 7.37
N ASP A 153 7.94 19.98 8.23
CA ASP A 153 7.35 18.79 8.84
C ASP A 153 6.57 17.97 7.80
N ILE A 154 5.88 18.65 6.89
CA ILE A 154 5.20 18.03 5.75
C ILE A 154 6.22 17.38 4.79
N LEU A 155 7.31 18.07 4.47
CA LEU A 155 8.37 17.52 3.61
C LEU A 155 9.04 16.30 4.25
N ASN A 156 9.29 16.33 5.55
CA ASN A 156 9.84 15.20 6.29
C ASN A 156 8.88 14.00 6.28
N PHE A 157 7.60 14.26 6.48
CA PHE A 157 6.56 13.23 6.41
C PHE A 157 6.50 12.60 5.01
N LEU A 158 6.44 13.41 3.96
CA LEU A 158 6.45 12.96 2.56
C LEU A 158 7.71 12.17 2.22
N GLY A 159 8.85 12.58 2.77
CA GLY A 159 10.14 11.88 2.61
C GLY A 159 10.11 10.43 3.12
N GLY A 160 9.31 10.15 4.16
CA GLY A 160 9.06 8.80 4.67
C GLY A 160 8.32 7.91 3.67
N PHE A 161 7.53 8.51 2.77
CA PHE A 161 6.82 7.83 1.67
C PHE A 161 7.55 7.92 0.33
N ASN A 162 8.83 8.28 0.35
CA ASN A 162 9.68 8.44 -0.82
C ASN A 162 9.33 9.61 -1.76
N PHE A 163 8.47 10.53 -1.32
CA PHE A 163 8.28 11.81 -2.03
C PHE A 163 9.36 12.78 -1.57
N ARG A 164 10.46 12.89 -2.35
CA ARG A 164 11.61 13.74 -2.03
C ARG A 164 11.91 14.72 -3.16
N GLY A 165 12.44 15.90 -2.81
CA GLY A 165 12.80 16.94 -3.78
C GLY A 165 11.63 17.30 -4.67
N ASP A 166 11.83 17.29 -5.98
CA ASP A 166 10.82 17.65 -6.97
C ASP A 166 9.54 16.79 -6.89
N ALA A 167 9.67 15.52 -6.48
CA ALA A 167 8.51 14.64 -6.30
C ALA A 167 7.55 15.14 -5.20
N ALA A 168 8.04 15.86 -4.19
CA ALA A 168 7.17 16.44 -3.16
C ALA A 168 6.51 17.75 -3.59
N THR A 169 7.15 18.52 -4.49
CA THR A 169 6.77 19.91 -4.84
C THR A 169 6.19 20.07 -6.26
N ALA A 170 6.41 19.08 -7.14
CA ALA A 170 5.79 19.08 -8.47
C ALA A 170 4.30 18.67 -8.41
N ALA A 171 3.54 19.04 -9.44
CA ALA A 171 2.14 18.64 -9.58
C ALA A 171 1.99 17.11 -9.57
N VAL A 172 0.86 16.61 -9.01
CA VAL A 172 0.65 15.14 -8.91
C VAL A 172 0.20 14.49 -10.22
N ALA A 173 -0.21 15.24 -11.21
CA ALA A 173 -0.68 14.72 -12.49
C ALA A 173 0.21 13.65 -13.16
N PRO A 174 1.56 13.73 -13.11
CA PRO A 174 2.44 12.72 -13.70
C PRO A 174 2.59 11.44 -12.87
N PHE A 175 2.07 11.38 -11.64
CA PHE A 175 2.23 10.22 -10.73
C PHE A 175 1.15 9.13 -10.94
N SER A 176 0.63 8.95 -12.11
CA SER A 176 -0.38 7.92 -12.42
C SER A 176 0.25 6.56 -12.74
#